data_906e68c12a7e2860c23c5a66eb78ad28
#
_entry.id   906e68c12a7e2860c23c5a66eb78ad28
#
_cell.length_a   1.000
_cell.length_b   1.000
_cell.length_c   1.000
_cell.angle_alpha   90.00
_cell.angle_beta   90.00
_cell.angle_gamma   90.00
#
_symmetry.space_group_name_H-M   'P 1'
#
loop_
_entity.id
_entity.type
_entity.pdbx_description
1 polymer ?
#
loop_
_entity_poly.entity_id
_entity_poly.type
_entity_poly.pdbx_seq_one_letter_code
_entity_poly.pdbx_strand_id
1 'polypeptide(L)'
;MRFHVAGTQTAGVKKSAALVGFAGEIISVRAHLDTAPTGAAFVIDVNKNGTTLFTTQANRPTIAIAGTESTSTLPDVVSVAAGDRLSIDVDVIGSSVAGSDLYVTVSIKRATVQ
;
A
#
# COMPACT_ATOMS: atom_id res chain seq x y z
N MET A 1 6.89 4.53 6.56
CA MET A 1 6.67 3.15 7.05
C MET A 1 6.80 2.18 5.88
N ARG A 2 7.40 1.05 6.13
CA ARG A 2 7.63 0.03 5.11
C ARG A 2 6.92 -1.26 5.46
N PHE A 3 6.34 -1.89 4.44
CA PHE A 3 5.64 -3.15 4.56
C PHE A 3 6.21 -4.13 3.54
N HIS A 4 6.30 -5.39 3.91
CA HIS A 4 6.77 -6.45 3.03
C HIS A 4 5.88 -7.67 3.14
N VAL A 5 5.52 -8.24 2.00
CA VAL A 5 4.79 -9.51 1.91
C VAL A 5 5.59 -10.42 0.98
N ALA A 6 6.23 -11.43 1.57
CA ALA A 6 7.13 -12.34 0.85
C ALA A 6 6.37 -13.33 -0.04
N GLY A 7 7.04 -13.78 -1.09
CA GLY A 7 6.61 -14.87 -1.96
C GLY A 7 5.55 -14.48 -2.98
N THR A 8 4.99 -15.49 -3.62
CA THR A 8 3.92 -15.31 -4.61
C THR A 8 2.70 -14.71 -3.93
N GLN A 9 2.20 -13.62 -4.49
CA GLN A 9 1.12 -12.88 -3.88
C GLN A 9 -0.23 -13.56 -4.07
N THR A 10 -1.09 -13.40 -3.07
CA THR A 10 -2.49 -13.80 -3.10
C THR A 10 -3.35 -12.61 -2.68
N ALA A 11 -4.55 -12.51 -3.22
CA ALA A 11 -5.49 -11.49 -2.80
C ALA A 11 -5.93 -11.75 -1.35
N GLY A 12 -6.12 -10.67 -0.60
CA GLY A 12 -6.58 -10.76 0.78
C GLY A 12 -6.38 -9.47 1.55
N VAL A 13 -6.98 -9.44 2.73
CA VAL A 13 -6.90 -8.28 3.62
C VAL A 13 -5.80 -8.47 4.66
N LYS A 14 -5.27 -7.34 5.12
CA LYS A 14 -4.29 -7.30 6.22
C LYS A 14 -3.09 -8.23 5.99
N LYS A 15 -2.53 -8.16 4.80
CA LYS A 15 -1.35 -8.95 4.43
C LYS A 15 -0.11 -8.54 5.22
N SER A 16 -0.05 -7.28 5.63
CA SER A 16 0.98 -6.73 6.49
C SER A 16 0.36 -5.58 7.27
N ALA A 17 0.83 -5.36 8.50
CA ALA A 17 0.35 -4.29 9.34
C ALA A 17 1.45 -3.77 10.25
N ALA A 18 1.35 -2.49 10.62
CA ALA A 18 2.28 -1.85 11.56
C ALA A 18 1.59 -0.70 12.26
N LEU A 19 2.12 -0.32 13.42
CA LEU A 19 1.61 0.81 14.18
C LEU A 19 2.37 2.08 13.80
N VAL A 20 1.63 3.18 13.70
CA VAL A 20 2.20 4.52 13.50
C VAL A 20 2.82 4.98 14.81
N GLY A 21 4.08 5.41 14.77
CA GLY A 21 4.82 5.80 15.97
C GLY A 21 4.67 7.28 16.35
N PHE A 22 4.08 8.11 15.49
CA PHE A 22 3.95 9.56 15.73
C PHE A 22 2.83 10.15 14.88
N ALA A 23 2.32 11.29 15.30
CA ALA A 23 1.31 12.03 14.53
C ALA A 23 1.95 12.69 13.30
N GLY A 24 1.26 12.70 12.19
CA GLY A 24 1.75 13.29 10.95
C GLY A 24 0.77 13.19 9.80
N GLU A 25 1.28 13.40 8.59
CA GLU A 25 0.51 13.30 7.37
C GLU A 25 1.21 12.41 6.35
N ILE A 26 0.44 11.56 5.68
CA ILE A 26 0.94 10.75 4.58
C ILE A 26 1.19 11.67 3.39
N ILE A 27 2.38 11.58 2.81
CA ILE A 27 2.78 12.39 1.65
C ILE A 27 2.94 11.57 0.38
N SER A 28 3.07 10.26 0.48
CA SER A 28 3.05 9.36 -0.67
C SER A 28 2.86 7.91 -0.25
N VAL A 29 2.31 7.11 -1.15
CA VAL A 29 2.25 5.65 -1.03
C VAL A 29 2.76 5.06 -2.33
N ARG A 30 3.72 4.13 -2.24
CA ARG A 30 4.31 3.44 -3.40
C ARG A 30 4.38 1.95 -3.15
N ALA A 31 4.22 1.18 -4.22
CA ALA A 31 4.33 -0.27 -4.17
C ALA A 31 5.34 -0.75 -5.21
N HIS A 32 6.03 -1.86 -4.88
CA HIS A 32 6.99 -2.53 -5.72
C HIS A 32 6.81 -4.03 -5.63
N LEU A 33 6.95 -4.72 -6.75
CA LEU A 33 7.00 -6.18 -6.82
C LEU A 33 8.33 -6.60 -7.47
N ASP A 34 8.99 -7.61 -6.90
CA ASP A 34 10.21 -8.15 -7.51
C ASP A 34 9.88 -8.94 -8.79
N THR A 35 8.73 -9.61 -8.82
CA THR A 35 8.22 -10.26 -10.03
C THR A 35 6.96 -9.55 -10.50
N ALA A 36 6.95 -9.12 -11.77
CA ALA A 36 5.85 -8.38 -12.35
C ALA A 36 4.57 -9.22 -12.47
N PRO A 37 3.37 -8.60 -12.31
CA PRO A 37 2.12 -9.25 -12.60
C PRO A 37 1.90 -9.32 -14.11
N THR A 38 1.21 -10.37 -14.58
CA THR A 38 0.77 -10.47 -15.98
C THR A 38 -0.68 -10.91 -16.02
N GLY A 39 -1.36 -10.57 -17.12
CA GLY A 39 -2.77 -10.87 -17.32
C GLY A 39 -3.72 -9.84 -16.68
N ALA A 40 -3.32 -9.24 -15.57
CA ALA A 40 -4.05 -8.16 -14.89
C ALA A 40 -3.06 -7.30 -14.12
N ALA A 41 -3.41 -6.05 -13.87
CA ALA A 41 -2.64 -5.15 -13.01
C ALA A 41 -2.73 -5.60 -11.55
N PHE A 42 -1.75 -5.23 -10.75
CA PHE A 42 -1.69 -5.51 -9.32
C PHE A 42 -2.13 -4.27 -8.55
N VAL A 43 -3.12 -4.40 -7.67
CA VAL A 43 -3.68 -3.28 -6.93
C VAL A 43 -3.64 -3.58 -5.43
N ILE A 44 -3.13 -2.62 -4.66
CA ILE A 44 -3.15 -2.68 -3.21
C ILE A 44 -4.03 -1.58 -2.63
N ASP A 45 -4.41 -1.74 -1.37
CA ASP A 45 -5.05 -0.71 -0.58
C ASP A 45 -4.33 -0.56 0.75
N VAL A 46 -4.42 0.62 1.33
CA VAL A 46 -3.89 0.91 2.67
C VAL A 46 -5.06 1.30 3.55
N ASN A 47 -5.20 0.62 4.68
CA ASN A 47 -6.25 0.89 5.66
C ASN A 47 -5.64 1.49 6.93
N LYS A 48 -6.38 2.40 7.54
CA LYS A 48 -6.09 2.93 8.87
C LYS A 48 -7.18 2.45 9.82
N ASN A 49 -6.78 1.65 10.81
CA ASN A 49 -7.71 1.06 11.79
C ASN A 49 -8.86 0.31 11.12
N GLY A 50 -8.58 -0.36 9.99
CA GLY A 50 -9.55 -1.15 9.26
C GLY A 50 -10.38 -0.42 8.21
N THR A 51 -10.17 0.88 8.05
CA THR A 51 -10.88 1.70 7.05
C THR A 51 -9.91 2.21 5.98
N THR A 52 -10.28 2.07 4.71
CA THR A 52 -9.41 2.49 3.61
C THR A 52 -9.07 3.98 3.68
N LEU A 53 -7.80 4.29 3.42
CA LEU A 53 -7.35 5.67 3.22
C LEU A 53 -7.69 6.18 1.82
N PHE A 54 -7.88 5.28 0.88
CA PHE A 54 -8.22 5.60 -0.51
C PHE A 54 -9.73 5.52 -0.70
N THR A 55 -10.47 6.52 -0.22
CA THR A 55 -11.92 6.58 -0.43
C THR A 55 -12.24 6.72 -1.92
N THR A 56 -11.37 7.36 -2.69
CA THR A 56 -11.37 7.29 -4.15
C THR A 56 -10.57 6.07 -4.56
N GLN A 57 -11.23 4.95 -4.76
CA GLN A 57 -10.60 3.64 -4.99
C GLN A 57 -9.74 3.60 -6.27
N ALA A 58 -10.03 4.43 -7.26
CA ALA A 58 -9.22 4.54 -8.47
C ALA A 58 -7.79 5.04 -8.20
N ASN A 59 -7.56 5.68 -7.06
CA ASN A 59 -6.25 6.21 -6.68
C ASN A 59 -5.39 5.20 -5.92
N ARG A 60 -5.88 3.99 -5.67
CA ARG A 60 -5.09 2.95 -5.02
C ARG A 60 -3.79 2.69 -5.80
N PRO A 61 -2.67 2.43 -5.11
CA PRO A 61 -1.43 2.08 -5.80
C PRO A 61 -1.63 0.89 -6.73
N THR A 62 -1.27 1.07 -8.00
CA THR A 62 -1.48 0.08 -9.04
C THR A 62 -0.17 -0.16 -9.77
N ILE A 63 0.25 -1.42 -9.86
CA ILE A 63 1.39 -1.84 -10.65
C ILE A 63 0.86 -2.39 -11.97
N ALA A 64 1.24 -1.76 -13.08
CA ALA A 64 0.77 -2.13 -14.40
C ALA A 64 1.22 -3.53 -14.79
N ILE A 65 0.50 -4.17 -15.70
CA ILE A 65 0.90 -5.45 -16.31
C ILE A 65 2.33 -5.35 -16.82
N ALA A 66 3.16 -6.33 -16.48
CA ALA A 66 4.58 -6.41 -16.81
C ALA A 66 5.45 -5.33 -16.16
N GLY A 67 4.89 -4.49 -15.30
CA GLY A 67 5.64 -3.52 -14.51
C GLY A 67 5.99 -4.06 -13.13
N THR A 68 6.89 -3.39 -12.43
CA THR A 68 7.31 -3.77 -11.07
C THR A 68 7.06 -2.68 -10.04
N GLU A 69 6.67 -1.48 -10.46
CA GLU A 69 6.46 -0.37 -9.55
C GLU A 69 5.18 0.38 -9.86
N SER A 70 4.50 0.83 -8.80
CA SER A 70 3.40 1.78 -8.92
C SER A 70 3.97 3.20 -9.05
N THR A 71 3.13 4.11 -9.53
CA THR A 71 3.40 5.54 -9.35
C THR A 71 3.19 5.90 -7.87
N SER A 72 3.80 7.00 -7.44
CA SER A 72 3.51 7.56 -6.12
C SER A 72 2.08 8.08 -6.11
N THR A 73 1.28 7.68 -5.13
CA THR A 73 -0.11 8.12 -4.98
C THR A 73 -0.32 8.75 -3.62
N LEU A 74 -1.31 9.64 -3.54
CA LEU A 74 -1.74 10.26 -2.31
C LEU A 74 -3.15 9.80 -1.98
N PRO A 75 -3.38 9.23 -0.78
CA PRO A 75 -4.74 8.86 -0.39
C PRO A 75 -5.59 10.07 -0.06
N ASP A 76 -6.91 9.89 -0.02
CA ASP A 76 -7.86 10.94 0.35
C ASP A 76 -7.74 11.30 1.83
N VAL A 77 -7.49 10.31 2.67
CA VAL A 77 -7.27 10.48 4.11
C VAL A 77 -5.77 10.40 4.37
N VAL A 78 -5.17 11.49 4.81
CA VAL A 78 -3.71 11.58 4.99
C VAL A 78 -3.29 11.69 6.45
N SER A 79 -4.17 12.09 7.34
CA SER A 79 -3.85 12.32 8.74
C SER A 79 -3.67 11.00 9.49
N VAL A 80 -2.59 10.88 10.24
CA VAL A 80 -2.31 9.74 11.11
C VAL A 80 -1.90 10.21 12.49
N ALA A 81 -2.23 9.42 13.50
CA ALA A 81 -1.86 9.68 14.89
C ALA A 81 -1.03 8.51 15.43
N ALA A 82 -0.24 8.79 16.47
CA ALA A 82 0.50 7.74 17.15
C ALA A 82 -0.47 6.65 17.66
N GLY A 83 -0.14 5.39 17.39
CA GLY A 83 -0.98 4.26 17.75
C GLY A 83 -1.99 3.84 16.68
N ASP A 84 -2.18 4.61 15.62
CA ASP A 84 -2.98 4.15 14.48
C ASP A 84 -2.34 2.91 13.86
N ARG A 85 -3.17 1.97 13.43
CA ARG A 85 -2.71 0.77 12.74
C ARG A 85 -2.91 0.94 11.24
N LEU A 86 -1.81 0.93 10.49
CA LEU A 86 -1.84 0.86 9.04
C LEU A 86 -1.71 -0.60 8.61
N SER A 87 -2.53 -1.02 7.67
CA SER A 87 -2.49 -2.36 7.12
C SER A 87 -2.59 -2.32 5.59
N ILE A 88 -2.01 -3.34 4.97
CA ILE A 88 -1.96 -3.47 3.52
C ILE A 88 -2.89 -4.58 3.08
N ASP A 89 -3.80 -4.27 2.18
CA ASP A 89 -4.63 -5.25 1.49
C ASP A 89 -4.09 -5.45 0.07
N VAL A 90 -4.14 -6.67 -0.41
CA VAL A 90 -3.90 -6.99 -1.81
C VAL A 90 -5.28 -7.23 -2.45
N ASP A 91 -5.72 -6.29 -3.26
CA ASP A 91 -7.08 -6.30 -3.82
C ASP A 91 -7.15 -7.03 -5.16
N VAL A 92 -6.16 -6.84 -6.01
CA VAL A 92 -6.08 -7.50 -7.32
C VAL A 92 -4.66 -7.99 -7.56
N ILE A 93 -4.53 -9.23 -8.02
CA ILE A 93 -3.26 -9.83 -8.43
C ILE A 93 -3.25 -10.05 -9.94
N GLY A 94 -2.07 -10.31 -10.52
CA GLY A 94 -2.00 -10.73 -11.91
C GLY A 94 -2.77 -12.03 -12.14
N SER A 95 -3.47 -12.14 -13.26
CA SER A 95 -4.31 -13.30 -13.56
C SER A 95 -3.53 -14.47 -14.13
N SER A 96 -2.39 -14.23 -14.79
CA SER A 96 -1.49 -15.26 -15.31
C SER A 96 -0.29 -15.46 -14.40
N VAL A 97 0.44 -14.38 -14.09
CA VAL A 97 1.47 -14.35 -13.04
C VAL A 97 1.00 -13.36 -11.98
N ALA A 98 0.84 -13.82 -10.76
CA ALA A 98 0.25 -13.04 -9.68
C ALA A 98 1.09 -11.82 -9.31
N GLY A 99 2.40 -11.94 -9.38
CA GLY A 99 3.38 -11.04 -8.81
C GLY A 99 3.97 -11.64 -7.54
N SER A 100 5.19 -11.26 -7.18
CA SER A 100 5.90 -11.82 -6.04
C SER A 100 6.70 -10.78 -5.31
N ASP A 101 6.83 -10.97 -4.00
CA ASP A 101 7.62 -10.14 -3.10
C ASP A 101 7.20 -8.67 -3.16
N LEU A 102 6.11 -8.38 -2.48
CA LEU A 102 5.52 -7.04 -2.41
C LEU A 102 6.22 -6.19 -1.37
N TYR A 103 6.58 -4.98 -1.77
CA TYR A 103 7.07 -3.92 -0.88
C TYR A 103 6.17 -2.72 -1.00
N VAL A 104 5.75 -2.17 0.14
CA VAL A 104 4.94 -0.94 0.16
C VAL A 104 5.63 0.06 1.06
N THR A 105 5.81 1.28 0.57
CA THR A 105 6.34 2.38 1.36
C THR A 105 5.26 3.43 1.52
N VAL A 106 4.94 3.73 2.77
CA VAL A 106 4.07 4.84 3.15
C VAL A 106 4.97 5.92 3.75
N SER A 107 5.15 7.01 3.03
CA SER A 107 5.97 8.14 3.47
C SER A 107 5.12 9.08 4.30
N ILE A 108 5.55 9.37 5.52
CA ILE A 108 4.81 10.18 6.47
C ILE A 108 5.67 11.38 6.88
N LYS A 109 5.10 12.56 6.73
CA LYS A 109 5.70 13.77 7.27
C LYS A 109 5.25 13.92 8.70
N ARG A 110 6.21 13.99 9.63
CA ARG A 110 5.93 14.15 11.05
C ARG A 110 5.29 15.50 11.32
N ALA A 111 4.28 15.52 12.20
CA ALA A 111 3.65 16.75 12.63
C ALA A 111 4.67 17.65 13.32
N THR A 112 4.60 18.96 13.04
CA THR A 112 5.44 19.94 13.70
C THR A 112 4.99 20.10 15.14
N VAL A 113 5.96 20.06 16.05
CA VAL A 113 5.73 20.33 17.48
C VAL A 113 6.14 21.75 17.77
N GLN A 114 5.23 22.51 18.36
CA GLN A 114 5.48 23.88 18.76
C GLN A 114 6.02 23.94 20.19
#